data_296e7c611b62fe7f41c797ae4189e466
#
_entry.id   296e7c611b62fe7f41c797ae4189e466
#
_cell.length_a   1.000
_cell.length_b   1.000
_cell.length_c   1.000
_cell.angle_alpha   90.00
_cell.angle_beta   90.00
_cell.angle_gamma   90.00
#
_symmetry.space_group_name_H-M   'P 1'
#
loop_
_entity.id
_entity.type
_entity.pdbx_description
1 polymer ?
#
loop_
_entity_poly.entity_id
_entity_poly.type
_entity_poly.pdbx_seq_one_letter_code
_entity_poly.pdbx_strand_id
1 'polypeptide(L)'
;MNLNQLYYSNELVKQHQFSSAAKRLHISQPSLSNSIKTLGKELNCNLIERRNGRVELTKYGQIFLESADSIILTLENAKHNINHTKQIENNTIEIGYIPTARENFLPHITSVFEKENSSTFHYIYHNGISNQICLEVQNENFDLGIFSKIDTYSDLNFIPLYVENTFFTASKLASKLDLP
;
A
#
# COMPACT_ATOMS: atom_id res chain seq x y z
N MET A 1 -11.07 -19.73 16.73
CA MET A 1 -10.22 -18.70 16.07
C MET A 1 -11.04 -17.92 15.07
N ASN A 2 -10.83 -16.62 14.96
CA ASN A 2 -11.51 -15.77 13.97
C ASN A 2 -10.53 -14.73 13.37
N LEU A 3 -10.94 -14.11 12.28
CA LEU A 3 -10.10 -13.19 11.52
C LEU A 3 -9.65 -11.96 12.34
N ASN A 4 -10.52 -11.42 13.20
CA ASN A 4 -10.14 -10.29 14.05
C ASN A 4 -8.97 -10.64 14.98
N GLN A 5 -8.86 -11.86 15.44
CA GLN A 5 -7.74 -12.30 16.28
C GLN A 5 -6.41 -12.28 15.53
N LEU A 6 -6.40 -12.52 14.21
CA LEU A 6 -5.21 -12.38 13.38
C LEU A 6 -4.78 -10.90 13.29
N TYR A 7 -5.71 -10.01 12.94
CA TYR A 7 -5.44 -8.56 12.90
C TYR A 7 -5.00 -8.02 14.27
N TYR A 8 -5.64 -8.46 15.36
CA TYR A 8 -5.31 -8.03 16.71
C TYR A 8 -3.89 -8.47 17.13
N SER A 9 -3.51 -9.70 16.78
CA SER A 9 -2.16 -10.21 17.06
C SER A 9 -1.10 -9.42 16.31
N ASN A 10 -1.34 -9.14 15.02
CA ASN A 10 -0.44 -8.37 14.17
C ASN A 10 -0.26 -6.95 14.70
N GLU A 11 -1.37 -6.23 14.99
CA GLU A 11 -1.28 -4.86 15.49
C GLU A 11 -0.64 -4.79 16.88
N LEU A 12 -0.90 -5.77 17.75
CA LEU A 12 -0.29 -5.82 19.09
C LEU A 12 1.24 -5.93 19.02
N VAL A 13 1.75 -6.72 18.09
CA VAL A 13 3.20 -6.89 17.88
C VAL A 13 3.81 -5.60 17.33
N LYS A 14 3.18 -4.95 16.37
CA LYS A 14 3.64 -3.66 15.82
C LYS A 14 3.73 -2.55 16.89
N GLN A 15 2.80 -2.53 17.83
CA GLN A 15 2.73 -1.49 18.86
C GLN A 15 3.51 -1.83 20.13
N HIS A 16 3.86 -3.09 20.39
CA HIS A 16 4.52 -3.58 21.61
C HIS A 16 3.78 -3.26 22.93
N GLN A 17 2.56 -2.71 22.86
CA GLN A 17 1.75 -2.30 24.02
C GLN A 17 0.26 -2.50 23.74
N PHE A 18 -0.45 -3.13 24.68
CA PHE A 18 -1.90 -3.37 24.57
C PHE A 18 -2.72 -2.08 24.45
N SER A 19 -2.38 -1.03 25.19
CA SER A 19 -3.10 0.25 25.14
C SER A 19 -2.98 0.92 23.77
N SER A 20 -1.78 0.95 23.20
CA SER A 20 -1.53 1.55 21.89
C SER A 20 -2.19 0.76 20.77
N ALA A 21 -2.08 -0.57 20.79
CA ALA A 21 -2.74 -1.44 19.82
C ALA A 21 -4.27 -1.32 19.87
N ALA A 22 -4.86 -1.34 21.08
CA ALA A 22 -6.30 -1.21 21.26
C ALA A 22 -6.81 0.13 20.72
N LYS A 23 -6.08 1.24 20.96
CA LYS A 23 -6.40 2.56 20.42
C LYS A 23 -6.42 2.57 18.88
N ARG A 24 -5.42 1.96 18.23
CA ARG A 24 -5.36 1.88 16.77
C ARG A 24 -6.46 1.00 16.18
N LEU A 25 -6.83 -0.07 16.89
CA LEU A 25 -7.90 -0.98 16.51
C LEU A 25 -9.30 -0.45 16.83
N HIS A 26 -9.41 0.73 17.47
CA HIS A 26 -10.67 1.31 17.93
C HIS A 26 -11.49 0.38 18.84
N ILE A 27 -10.81 -0.37 19.71
CA ILE A 27 -11.43 -1.27 20.70
C ILE A 27 -10.91 -0.98 22.11
N SER A 28 -11.58 -1.53 23.13
CA SER A 28 -11.08 -1.44 24.50
C SER A 28 -9.88 -2.35 24.74
N GLN A 29 -8.94 -1.93 25.57
CA GLN A 29 -7.78 -2.76 25.95
C GLN A 29 -8.19 -4.09 26.60
N PRO A 30 -9.20 -4.17 27.49
CA PRO A 30 -9.68 -5.45 27.99
C PRO A 30 -10.20 -6.39 26.90
N SER A 31 -10.89 -5.85 25.88
CA SER A 31 -11.37 -6.62 24.73
C SER A 31 -10.20 -7.24 23.96
N LEU A 32 -9.19 -6.44 23.63
CA LEU A 32 -7.98 -6.92 22.97
C LEU A 32 -7.27 -8.01 23.79
N SER A 33 -7.07 -7.76 25.09
CA SER A 33 -6.40 -8.69 26.00
C SER A 33 -7.14 -10.02 26.10
N ASN A 34 -8.48 -9.97 26.19
CA ASN A 34 -9.31 -11.18 26.25
C ASN A 34 -9.26 -11.96 24.92
N SER A 35 -9.28 -11.26 23.80
CA SER A 35 -9.19 -11.86 22.47
C SER A 35 -7.87 -12.65 22.28
N ILE A 36 -6.73 -12.05 22.63
CA ILE A 36 -5.42 -12.70 22.55
C ILE A 36 -5.31 -13.88 23.53
N LYS A 37 -5.84 -13.74 24.75
CA LYS A 37 -5.92 -14.82 25.71
C LYS A 37 -6.74 -16.01 25.21
N THR A 38 -7.88 -15.73 24.61
CA THR A 38 -8.78 -16.77 24.05
C THR A 38 -8.08 -17.52 22.92
N LEU A 39 -7.38 -16.79 22.05
CA LEU A 39 -6.57 -17.37 20.97
C LEU A 39 -5.47 -18.30 21.54
N GLY A 40 -4.72 -17.85 22.54
CA GLY A 40 -3.69 -18.67 23.18
C GLY A 40 -4.25 -19.94 23.85
N LYS A 41 -5.44 -19.84 24.46
CA LYS A 41 -6.13 -21.02 25.02
C LYS A 41 -6.54 -22.01 23.94
N GLU A 42 -7.08 -21.53 22.83
CA GLU A 42 -7.49 -22.38 21.70
C GLU A 42 -6.29 -23.12 21.09
N LEU A 43 -5.14 -22.44 20.98
CA LEU A 43 -3.90 -23.00 20.47
C LEU A 43 -3.09 -23.77 21.54
N ASN A 44 -3.57 -23.78 22.78
CA ASN A 44 -2.92 -24.40 23.94
C ASN A 44 -1.46 -23.93 24.14
N CYS A 45 -1.19 -22.67 23.86
CA CYS A 45 0.13 -22.05 24.05
C CYS A 45 0.01 -20.55 24.32
N ASN A 46 1.07 -19.98 24.91
CA ASN A 46 1.19 -18.52 25.01
C ASN A 46 1.85 -17.98 23.73
N LEU A 47 1.16 -17.07 23.05
CA LEU A 47 1.68 -16.42 21.85
C LEU A 47 2.56 -15.22 22.17
N ILE A 48 2.32 -14.59 23.31
CA ILE A 48 3.02 -13.37 23.75
C ILE A 48 3.53 -13.52 25.19
N GLU A 49 4.57 -12.80 25.49
CA GLU A 49 5.11 -12.63 26.86
C GLU A 49 5.36 -11.17 27.15
N ARG A 50 5.59 -10.81 28.42
CA ARG A 50 5.99 -9.46 28.81
C ARG A 50 7.44 -9.48 29.22
N ARG A 51 8.25 -8.67 28.50
CA ARG A 51 9.65 -8.41 28.85
C ARG A 51 9.88 -6.90 28.98
N ASN A 52 10.45 -6.48 30.08
CA ASN A 52 10.76 -5.06 30.33
C ASN A 52 9.58 -4.11 30.10
N GLY A 53 8.37 -4.53 30.46
CA GLY A 53 7.13 -3.75 30.28
C GLY A 53 6.58 -3.71 28.84
N ARG A 54 7.25 -4.39 27.90
CA ARG A 54 6.80 -4.50 26.50
C ARG A 54 6.21 -5.87 26.22
N VAL A 55 5.36 -5.91 25.21
CA VAL A 55 4.83 -7.15 24.65
C VAL A 55 5.80 -7.68 23.61
N GLU A 56 6.23 -8.91 23.78
CA GLU A 56 7.08 -9.65 22.84
C GLU A 56 6.44 -10.97 22.44
N LEU A 57 6.83 -11.51 21.30
CA LEU A 57 6.38 -12.81 20.84
C LEU A 57 7.14 -13.93 21.55
N THR A 58 6.44 -15.00 21.89
CA THR A 58 7.08 -16.28 22.14
C THR A 58 7.47 -16.95 20.83
N LYS A 59 8.23 -18.06 20.90
CA LYS A 59 8.50 -18.89 19.71
C LYS A 59 7.21 -19.37 18.99
N TYR A 60 6.17 -19.65 19.75
CA TYR A 60 4.87 -20.04 19.21
C TYR A 60 4.14 -18.86 18.56
N GLY A 61 4.27 -17.66 19.18
CA GLY A 61 3.76 -16.41 18.63
C GLY A 61 4.39 -16.04 17.31
N GLN A 62 5.70 -16.27 17.14
CA GLN A 62 6.41 -16.03 15.89
C GLN A 62 5.85 -16.89 14.75
N ILE A 63 5.76 -18.20 14.95
CA ILE A 63 5.19 -19.15 13.98
C ILE A 63 3.76 -18.78 13.63
N PHE A 64 2.96 -18.42 14.63
CA PHE A 64 1.57 -18.02 14.42
C PHE A 64 1.46 -16.74 13.61
N LEU A 65 2.28 -15.72 13.92
CA LEU A 65 2.22 -14.42 13.25
C LEU A 65 2.61 -14.52 11.76
N GLU A 66 3.64 -15.28 11.42
CA GLU A 66 4.04 -15.53 10.03
C GLU A 66 2.87 -16.12 9.22
N SER A 67 2.16 -17.09 9.82
CA SER A 67 0.97 -17.68 9.20
C SER A 67 -0.21 -16.68 9.12
N ALA A 68 -0.40 -15.88 10.18
CA ALA A 68 -1.46 -14.88 10.25
C ALA A 68 -1.26 -13.78 9.19
N ASP A 69 -0.03 -13.32 8.99
CA ASP A 69 0.32 -12.34 7.95
C ASP A 69 0.01 -12.87 6.55
N SER A 70 0.36 -14.12 6.29
CA SER A 70 0.07 -14.79 5.00
C SER A 70 -1.43 -14.89 4.73
N ILE A 71 -2.24 -15.21 5.75
CA ILE A 71 -3.70 -15.28 5.64
C ILE A 71 -4.30 -13.90 5.39
N ILE A 72 -3.85 -12.88 6.12
CA ILE A 72 -4.30 -11.49 5.94
C ILE A 72 -3.96 -11.02 4.51
N LEU A 73 -2.75 -11.25 4.04
CA LEU A 73 -2.34 -10.89 2.69
C LEU A 73 -3.20 -11.59 1.62
N THR A 74 -3.45 -12.89 1.79
CA THR A 74 -4.31 -13.65 0.88
C THR A 74 -5.73 -13.08 0.83
N LEU A 75 -6.27 -12.65 1.98
CA LEU A 75 -7.60 -12.03 2.03
C LEU A 75 -7.63 -10.67 1.34
N GLU A 76 -6.61 -9.85 1.56
CA GLU A 76 -6.52 -8.53 0.89
C GLU A 76 -6.37 -8.71 -0.64
N ASN A 77 -5.57 -9.66 -1.10
CA ASN A 77 -5.47 -10.00 -2.53
C ASN A 77 -6.81 -10.46 -3.09
N ALA A 78 -7.58 -11.29 -2.37
CA ALA A 78 -8.90 -11.72 -2.83
C ALA A 78 -9.89 -10.54 -2.96
N LYS A 79 -9.90 -9.61 -1.99
CA LYS A 79 -10.70 -8.38 -2.09
C LYS A 79 -10.28 -7.52 -3.28
N HIS A 80 -8.97 -7.38 -3.48
CA HIS A 80 -8.40 -6.66 -4.60
C HIS A 80 -8.87 -7.25 -5.94
N ASN A 81 -8.72 -8.56 -6.14
CA ASN A 81 -9.12 -9.24 -7.37
C ASN A 81 -10.62 -9.08 -7.66
N ILE A 82 -11.49 -9.11 -6.63
CA ILE A 82 -12.91 -8.85 -6.78
C ILE A 82 -13.16 -7.41 -7.26
N ASN A 83 -12.46 -6.44 -6.67
CA ASN A 83 -12.62 -5.03 -7.06
C ASN A 83 -12.11 -4.79 -8.49
N HIS A 84 -10.95 -5.33 -8.84
CA HIS A 84 -10.37 -5.26 -10.18
C HIS A 84 -11.34 -5.86 -11.24
N THR A 85 -11.93 -7.03 -10.96
CA THR A 85 -12.93 -7.63 -11.85
C THR A 85 -14.14 -6.71 -12.06
N LYS A 86 -14.64 -6.08 -10.99
CA LYS A 86 -15.74 -5.10 -11.09
C LYS A 86 -15.35 -3.86 -11.90
N GLN A 87 -14.10 -3.40 -11.80
CA GLN A 87 -13.60 -2.27 -12.60
C GLN A 87 -13.57 -2.60 -14.08
N ILE A 88 -13.07 -3.80 -14.45
CA ILE A 88 -13.09 -4.28 -15.84
C ILE A 88 -14.54 -4.33 -16.37
N GLU A 89 -15.48 -4.89 -15.62
CA GLU A 89 -16.88 -4.95 -16.00
C GLU A 89 -17.50 -3.56 -16.23
N ASN A 90 -17.03 -2.54 -15.51
CA ASN A 90 -17.49 -1.16 -15.61
C ASN A 90 -16.65 -0.30 -16.58
N ASN A 91 -15.72 -0.87 -17.34
CA ASN A 91 -14.79 -0.14 -18.19
C ASN A 91 -14.04 0.97 -17.41
N THR A 92 -13.64 0.70 -16.19
CA THR A 92 -12.92 1.68 -15.34
C THR A 92 -11.42 1.44 -15.45
N ILE A 93 -10.65 2.51 -15.64
CA ILE A 93 -9.18 2.49 -15.69
C ILE A 93 -8.64 3.37 -14.56
N GLU A 94 -7.86 2.78 -13.66
CA GLU A 94 -7.19 3.48 -12.56
C GLU A 94 -5.77 3.89 -12.96
N ILE A 95 -5.49 5.20 -12.91
CA ILE A 95 -4.23 5.77 -13.37
C ILE A 95 -3.53 6.49 -12.23
N GLY A 96 -2.36 5.97 -11.81
CA GLY A 96 -1.44 6.70 -10.93
C GLY A 96 -0.59 7.69 -11.72
N TYR A 97 -0.40 8.92 -11.22
CA TYR A 97 0.39 9.92 -11.93
C TYR A 97 1.16 10.86 -10.98
N ILE A 98 2.32 11.32 -11.43
CA ILE A 98 3.04 12.43 -10.77
C ILE A 98 2.45 13.78 -11.21
N PRO A 99 2.49 14.85 -10.37
CA PRO A 99 1.85 16.13 -10.65
C PRO A 99 2.20 16.73 -12.01
N THR A 100 3.43 16.58 -12.46
CA THR A 100 3.92 17.12 -13.75
C THR A 100 3.25 16.47 -14.96
N ALA A 101 2.74 15.25 -14.83
CA ALA A 101 2.05 14.54 -15.92
C ALA A 101 0.59 14.97 -16.11
N ARG A 102 0.00 15.67 -15.12
CA ARG A 102 -1.44 15.95 -15.09
C ARG A 102 -1.92 16.85 -16.22
N GLU A 103 -1.24 17.96 -16.43
CA GLU A 103 -1.76 19.02 -17.31
C GLU A 103 -1.50 18.73 -18.78
N ASN A 104 -0.35 18.16 -19.09
CA ASN A 104 0.12 18.05 -20.47
C ASN A 104 -0.15 16.68 -21.10
N PHE A 105 -0.26 15.63 -20.28
CA PHE A 105 -0.18 14.26 -20.79
C PHE A 105 -1.48 13.47 -20.63
N LEU A 106 -2.09 13.47 -19.44
CA LEU A 106 -3.27 12.67 -19.17
C LEU A 106 -4.47 12.95 -20.10
N PRO A 107 -4.87 14.22 -20.33
CA PRO A 107 -5.99 14.52 -21.23
C PRO A 107 -5.71 14.10 -22.67
N HIS A 108 -4.46 14.16 -23.09
CA HIS A 108 -4.09 13.77 -24.45
C HIS A 108 -4.18 12.26 -24.66
N ILE A 109 -3.60 11.47 -23.76
CA ILE A 109 -3.63 9.99 -23.84
C ILE A 109 -5.06 9.48 -23.82
N THR A 110 -5.86 9.90 -22.85
CA THR A 110 -7.26 9.42 -22.74
C THR A 110 -8.09 9.80 -23.96
N SER A 111 -7.91 11.01 -24.50
CA SER A 111 -8.60 11.45 -25.71
C SER A 111 -8.21 10.62 -26.96
N VAL A 112 -6.93 10.25 -27.08
CA VAL A 112 -6.47 9.40 -28.20
C VAL A 112 -7.06 7.99 -28.03
N PHE A 113 -7.00 7.43 -26.85
CA PHE A 113 -7.51 6.10 -26.54
C PHE A 113 -9.03 5.98 -26.80
N GLU A 114 -9.80 6.98 -26.39
CA GLU A 114 -11.26 7.02 -26.63
C GLU A 114 -11.62 7.11 -28.11
N LYS A 115 -10.81 7.81 -28.92
CA LYS A 115 -11.04 7.89 -30.36
C LYS A 115 -10.80 6.58 -31.10
N GLU A 116 -9.88 5.77 -30.60
CA GLU A 116 -9.52 4.48 -31.19
C GLU A 116 -10.42 3.34 -30.72
N ASN A 117 -11.12 3.52 -29.60
CA ASN A 117 -11.99 2.51 -29.01
C ASN A 117 -13.44 2.98 -29.02
N SER A 118 -14.33 2.14 -29.48
CA SER A 118 -15.78 2.43 -29.54
C SER A 118 -16.49 2.34 -28.19
N SER A 119 -15.75 2.03 -27.12
CA SER A 119 -16.28 1.89 -25.76
C SER A 119 -16.02 3.14 -24.94
N THR A 120 -16.97 3.51 -24.09
CA THR A 120 -16.79 4.58 -23.11
C THR A 120 -16.05 4.03 -21.90
N PHE A 121 -14.96 4.71 -21.48
CA PHE A 121 -14.18 4.36 -20.32
C PHE A 121 -14.38 5.38 -19.20
N HIS A 122 -14.29 4.90 -17.96
CA HIS A 122 -14.27 5.74 -16.76
C HIS A 122 -12.84 5.78 -16.23
N TYR A 123 -12.27 6.97 -16.06
CA TYR A 123 -10.89 7.13 -15.58
C TYR A 123 -10.90 7.61 -14.15
N ILE A 124 -10.17 6.91 -13.27
CA ILE A 124 -9.91 7.32 -11.90
C ILE A 124 -8.44 7.71 -11.80
N TYR A 125 -8.17 8.93 -11.35
CA TYR A 125 -6.83 9.49 -11.32
C TYR A 125 -6.31 9.63 -9.90
N HIS A 126 -5.12 9.05 -9.63
CA HIS A 126 -4.46 9.05 -8.35
C HIS A 126 -3.14 9.82 -8.42
N ASN A 127 -3.05 10.92 -7.66
CA ASN A 127 -1.83 11.69 -7.55
C ASN A 127 -0.88 11.06 -6.52
N GLY A 128 0.41 10.93 -6.86
CA GLY A 128 1.40 10.33 -5.97
C GLY A 128 2.84 10.65 -6.38
N ILE A 129 3.78 10.08 -5.63
CA ILE A 129 5.20 10.06 -5.96
C ILE A 129 5.55 8.77 -6.71
N SER A 130 6.60 8.81 -7.54
CA SER A 130 6.97 7.69 -8.41
C SER A 130 7.07 6.34 -7.70
N ASN A 131 7.72 6.26 -6.52
CA ASN A 131 7.85 5.01 -5.75
C ASN A 131 6.48 4.44 -5.31
N GLN A 132 5.59 5.29 -4.85
CA GLN A 132 4.25 4.89 -4.43
C GLN A 132 3.45 4.39 -5.62
N ILE A 133 3.48 5.11 -6.73
CA ILE A 133 2.77 4.71 -7.96
C ILE A 133 3.28 3.36 -8.47
N CYS A 134 4.62 3.15 -8.51
CA CYS A 134 5.19 1.85 -8.89
C CYS A 134 4.67 0.71 -8.01
N LEU A 135 4.64 0.92 -6.69
CA LEU A 135 4.15 -0.08 -5.75
C LEU A 135 2.66 -0.40 -5.97
N GLU A 136 1.84 0.63 -6.22
CA GLU A 136 0.41 0.44 -6.46
C GLU A 136 0.14 -0.26 -7.80
N VAL A 137 0.93 0.02 -8.85
CA VAL A 137 0.87 -0.72 -10.12
C VAL A 137 1.35 -2.17 -9.95
N GLN A 138 2.43 -2.39 -9.21
CA GLN A 138 2.93 -3.75 -8.93
C GLN A 138 1.94 -4.59 -8.13
N ASN A 139 1.20 -3.95 -7.23
CA ASN A 139 0.13 -4.59 -6.45
C ASN A 139 -1.21 -4.67 -7.20
N GLU A 140 -1.24 -4.30 -8.48
CA GLU A 140 -2.44 -4.26 -9.32
C GLU A 140 -3.55 -3.33 -8.79
N ASN A 141 -3.24 -2.37 -7.90
CA ASN A 141 -4.18 -1.35 -7.41
C ASN A 141 -4.40 -0.24 -8.44
N PHE A 142 -3.43 0.00 -9.33
CA PHE A 142 -3.58 0.86 -10.49
C PHE A 142 -3.31 0.05 -11.76
N ASP A 143 -4.09 0.29 -12.80
CA ASP A 143 -3.92 -0.37 -14.11
C ASP A 143 -2.66 0.14 -14.82
N LEU A 144 -2.34 1.43 -14.64
CA LEU A 144 -1.14 2.02 -15.20
C LEU A 144 -0.63 3.19 -14.34
N GLY A 145 0.65 3.52 -14.52
CA GLY A 145 1.32 4.63 -13.84
C GLY A 145 2.09 5.53 -14.80
N ILE A 146 2.01 6.86 -14.60
CA ILE A 146 2.80 7.86 -15.32
C ILE A 146 3.69 8.58 -14.33
N PHE A 147 4.99 8.27 -14.38
CA PHE A 147 5.97 8.74 -13.39
C PHE A 147 7.39 8.70 -13.94
N SER A 148 8.34 9.25 -13.19
CA SER A 148 9.76 9.16 -13.54
C SER A 148 10.27 7.76 -13.26
N LYS A 149 10.93 7.11 -14.24
CA LYS A 149 11.44 5.75 -14.16
C LYS A 149 12.27 5.51 -12.90
N ILE A 150 12.04 4.36 -12.28
CA ILE A 150 12.77 3.87 -11.11
C ILE A 150 13.28 2.47 -11.43
N ASP A 151 14.61 2.29 -11.39
CA ASP A 151 15.25 1.04 -11.82
C ASP A 151 15.07 -0.14 -10.84
N THR A 152 14.52 0.10 -9.65
CA THR A 152 14.33 -0.94 -8.61
C THR A 152 13.19 -1.91 -8.93
N TYR A 153 12.28 -1.55 -9.83
CA TYR A 153 11.09 -2.35 -10.17
C TYR A 153 11.29 -3.08 -11.50
N SER A 154 11.95 -4.24 -11.45
CA SER A 154 12.26 -5.05 -12.65
C SER A 154 11.04 -5.74 -13.27
N ASP A 155 10.00 -5.94 -12.49
CA ASP A 155 8.80 -6.70 -12.89
C ASP A 155 7.77 -5.84 -13.62
N LEU A 156 7.97 -4.50 -13.66
CA LEU A 156 7.13 -3.58 -14.38
C LEU A 156 7.68 -3.29 -15.79
N ASN A 157 6.79 -3.20 -16.75
CA ASN A 157 7.15 -2.80 -18.11
C ASN A 157 7.10 -1.26 -18.24
N PHE A 158 8.24 -0.64 -18.56
CA PHE A 158 8.39 0.81 -18.70
C PHE A 158 8.43 1.23 -20.16
N ILE A 159 7.48 2.08 -20.55
CA ILE A 159 7.43 2.68 -21.88
C ILE A 159 7.82 4.18 -21.75
N PRO A 160 8.93 4.64 -22.37
CA PRO A 160 9.29 6.04 -22.30
C PRO A 160 8.29 6.89 -23.06
N LEU A 161 7.74 7.93 -22.42
CA LEU A 161 6.74 8.83 -22.99
C LEU A 161 7.33 10.13 -23.46
N TYR A 162 8.13 10.81 -22.62
CA TYR A 162 8.80 12.08 -22.95
C TYR A 162 10.00 12.34 -22.03
N VAL A 163 10.83 13.27 -22.39
CA VAL A 163 11.96 13.73 -21.58
C VAL A 163 11.63 15.12 -21.01
N GLU A 164 11.72 15.25 -19.70
CA GLU A 164 11.49 16.50 -18.98
C GLU A 164 12.83 17.21 -18.73
N ASN A 165 12.94 18.48 -19.13
CA ASN A 165 14.11 19.29 -18.84
C ASN A 165 13.92 19.96 -17.48
N THR A 166 14.78 19.64 -16.52
CA THR A 166 14.77 20.24 -15.19
C THR A 166 15.79 21.37 -15.14
N PHE A 167 15.37 22.57 -14.73
CA PHE A 167 16.24 23.72 -14.57
C PHE A 167 16.40 24.06 -13.09
N PHE A 168 17.63 24.33 -12.67
CA PHE A 168 17.91 24.89 -11.36
C PHE A 168 17.86 26.42 -11.47
N THR A 169 17.05 27.05 -10.61
CA THR A 169 17.03 28.51 -10.47
C THR A 169 17.43 28.87 -9.04
N ALA A 170 18.42 29.77 -8.91
CA ALA A 170 18.85 30.26 -7.60
C ALA A 170 18.62 31.78 -7.52
N SER A 171 18.24 32.27 -6.34
CA SER A 171 18.22 33.71 -6.08
C SER A 171 19.67 34.29 -6.12
N LYS A 172 19.82 35.60 -6.35
CA LYS A 172 21.13 36.26 -6.33
C LYS A 172 21.99 35.99 -5.08
N LEU A 173 21.37 35.61 -3.95
CA LEU A 173 22.08 35.25 -2.73
C LEU A 173 22.76 33.86 -2.84
N ALA A 174 22.22 32.99 -3.65
CA ALA A 174 22.74 31.60 -3.82
C ALA A 174 23.86 31.51 -4.88
N SER A 175 24.12 32.59 -5.64
CA SER A 175 25.22 32.69 -6.63
C SER A 175 26.62 32.61 -6.03
N LYS A 176 26.75 32.53 -4.69
CA LYS A 176 27.99 32.27 -3.95
C LYS A 176 28.25 30.80 -3.62
N LEU A 177 27.33 29.91 -3.96
CA LEU A 177 27.54 28.47 -3.87
C LEU A 177 28.21 28.02 -5.17
N ASP A 178 29.49 27.69 -5.10
CA ASP A 178 30.19 26.96 -6.17
C ASP A 178 29.47 25.58 -6.32
N LEU A 179 28.44 25.56 -7.14
CA LEU A 179 27.79 24.31 -7.56
C LEU A 179 28.47 23.85 -8.86
N PRO A 180 28.79 22.54 -8.96
CA PRO A 180 29.42 21.96 -10.14
C PRO A 180 28.57 22.10 -11.40
#